data_d57d42f6acc90dccb8e53897bd676245
#
_entry.id   d57d42f6acc90dccb8e53897bd676245
#
_cell.length_a   1.000
_cell.length_b   1.000
_cell.length_c   1.000
_cell.angle_alpha   90.00
_cell.angle_beta   90.00
_cell.angle_gamma   90.00
#
_symmetry.space_group_name_H-M   'P 1'
#
loop_
_entity.id
_entity.type
_entity.pdbx_description
1 polymer ?
#
loop_
_entity_poly.entity_id
_entity_poly.type
_entity_poly.pdbx_seq_one_letter_code
_entity_poly.pdbx_strand_id
1 'polypeptide(L)'
;MEAKEKIKKYKKQSIHYFENAIKYIEKGDAEKASEFLWGSMAQALKAVAASKDIWLKSHNQIKNYALALSREFHDDSIRHAFFYAQSLHSNFYETGLLLEDVAGAAEDIKKTVKQLLALVPD
;
A
#
# COMPACT_ATOMS: atom_id res chain seq x y z
N MET A 1 -2.88 16.64 -18.28
CA MET A 1 -2.86 15.44 -19.09
C MET A 1 -1.96 14.36 -18.50
N GLU A 2 -0.72 14.71 -18.31
CA GLU A 2 0.21 13.76 -17.71
C GLU A 2 -0.19 13.37 -16.29
N ALA A 3 -0.77 14.30 -15.54
CA ALA A 3 -1.24 14.00 -14.18
C ALA A 3 -2.29 12.90 -14.19
N LYS A 4 -3.25 13.00 -15.12
CA LYS A 4 -4.32 12.02 -15.24
C LYS A 4 -3.77 10.63 -15.58
N GLU A 5 -2.78 10.59 -16.46
CA GLU A 5 -2.13 9.34 -16.84
C GLU A 5 -1.33 8.73 -15.69
N LYS A 6 -0.64 9.57 -14.93
CA LYS A 6 0.12 9.09 -13.76
C LYS A 6 -0.80 8.55 -12.67
N ILE A 7 -1.94 9.21 -12.45
CA ILE A 7 -2.92 8.74 -11.49
C ILE A 7 -3.42 7.35 -11.88
N LYS A 8 -3.77 7.16 -13.14
CA LYS A 8 -4.20 5.87 -13.66
C LYS A 8 -3.12 4.81 -13.48
N LYS A 9 -1.88 5.19 -13.76
CA LYS A 9 -0.74 4.28 -13.63
C LYS A 9 -0.56 3.83 -12.17
N TYR A 10 -0.59 4.77 -11.24
CA TYR A 10 -0.45 4.43 -9.82
C TYR A 10 -1.58 3.50 -9.37
N LYS A 11 -2.81 3.80 -9.78
CA LYS A 11 -3.97 2.98 -9.43
C LYS A 11 -3.82 1.56 -9.97
N LYS A 12 -3.44 1.43 -11.24
CA LYS A 12 -3.23 0.12 -11.87
C LYS A 12 -2.10 -0.65 -11.21
N GLN A 13 -1.00 0.03 -10.89
CA GLN A 13 0.13 -0.63 -10.24
C GLN A 13 -0.22 -1.10 -8.84
N SER A 14 -1.02 -0.32 -8.11
CA SER A 14 -1.46 -0.74 -6.78
C SER A 14 -2.23 -2.05 -6.85
N ILE A 15 -3.18 -2.13 -7.76
CA ILE A 15 -4.01 -3.33 -7.95
C ILE A 15 -3.14 -4.51 -8.39
N HIS A 16 -2.28 -4.27 -9.36
CA HIS A 16 -1.41 -5.31 -9.92
C HIS A 16 -0.44 -5.87 -8.86
N TYR A 17 0.15 -4.98 -8.06
CA TYR A 17 1.04 -5.41 -7.00
C TYR A 17 0.30 -6.22 -5.94
N PHE A 18 -0.95 -5.83 -5.63
CA PHE A 18 -1.73 -6.62 -4.68
C PHE A 18 -2.02 -8.02 -5.22
N GLU A 19 -2.38 -8.12 -6.49
CA GLU A 19 -2.60 -9.42 -7.13
C GLU A 19 -1.34 -10.28 -7.09
N ASN A 20 -0.19 -9.66 -7.33
CA ASN A 20 1.09 -10.36 -7.23
C ASN A 20 1.37 -10.82 -5.81
N ALA A 21 1.04 -10.00 -4.82
CA ALA A 21 1.20 -10.39 -3.42
C ALA A 21 0.43 -11.67 -3.12
N ILE A 22 -0.80 -11.75 -3.58
CA ILE A 22 -1.64 -12.94 -3.37
C ILE A 22 -1.01 -14.16 -4.06
N LYS A 23 -0.51 -14.00 -5.28
CA LYS A 23 0.17 -15.10 -5.99
C LYS A 23 1.35 -15.64 -5.20
N TYR A 24 2.16 -14.74 -4.63
CA TYR A 24 3.33 -15.18 -3.88
C TYR A 24 2.96 -15.79 -2.53
N ILE A 25 1.86 -15.34 -1.91
CA ILE A 25 1.33 -16.03 -0.73
C ILE A 25 0.96 -17.47 -1.09
N GLU A 26 0.27 -17.66 -2.21
CA GLU A 26 -0.12 -18.99 -2.68
C GLU A 26 1.08 -19.88 -2.98
N LYS A 27 2.17 -19.28 -3.43
CA LYS A 27 3.41 -20.00 -3.71
C LYS A 27 4.27 -20.25 -2.48
N GLY A 28 3.89 -19.67 -1.34
CA GLY A 28 4.64 -19.81 -0.11
C GLY A 28 5.84 -18.88 0.00
N ASP A 29 5.92 -17.83 -0.84
CA ASP A 29 7.04 -16.89 -0.84
C ASP A 29 6.65 -15.63 -0.06
N ALA A 30 6.85 -15.69 1.25
CA ALA A 30 6.48 -14.61 2.16
C ALA A 30 7.25 -13.32 1.89
N GLU A 31 8.52 -13.45 1.50
CA GLU A 31 9.37 -12.28 1.24
C GLU A 31 8.84 -11.46 0.07
N LYS A 32 8.60 -12.12 -1.07
CA LYS A 32 8.10 -11.42 -2.25
C LYS A 32 6.68 -10.89 -2.02
N ALA A 33 5.85 -11.67 -1.32
CA ALA A 33 4.51 -11.20 -0.99
C ALA A 33 4.59 -9.90 -0.17
N SER A 34 5.49 -9.83 0.81
CA SER A 34 5.67 -8.63 1.63
C SER A 34 6.08 -7.42 0.80
N GLU A 35 7.00 -7.61 -0.15
CA GLU A 35 7.43 -6.53 -1.03
C GLU A 35 6.27 -5.98 -1.87
N PHE A 36 5.44 -6.87 -2.40
CA PHE A 36 4.29 -6.45 -3.21
C PHE A 36 3.19 -5.82 -2.38
N LEU A 37 2.99 -6.25 -1.14
CA LEU A 37 2.03 -5.59 -0.24
C LEU A 37 2.45 -4.16 0.05
N TRP A 38 3.74 -3.96 0.34
CA TRP A 38 4.28 -2.61 0.52
C TRP A 38 4.10 -1.78 -0.75
N GLY A 39 4.45 -2.35 -1.91
CA GLY A 39 4.31 -1.66 -3.19
C GLY A 39 2.87 -1.26 -3.47
N SER A 40 1.93 -2.15 -3.19
CA SER A 40 0.51 -1.88 -3.39
C SER A 40 0.04 -0.69 -2.55
N MET A 41 0.41 -0.68 -1.27
CA MET A 41 0.06 0.41 -0.36
C MET A 41 0.68 1.74 -0.81
N ALA A 42 1.96 1.72 -1.17
CA ALA A 42 2.65 2.93 -1.59
C ALA A 42 2.04 3.51 -2.86
N GLN A 43 1.70 2.67 -3.83
CA GLN A 43 1.09 3.13 -5.08
C GLN A 43 -0.31 3.67 -4.85
N ALA A 44 -1.08 3.07 -3.95
CA ALA A 44 -2.40 3.57 -3.60
C ALA A 44 -2.32 4.98 -3.00
N LEU A 45 -1.38 5.20 -2.09
CA LEU A 45 -1.17 6.52 -1.49
C LEU A 45 -0.73 7.54 -2.53
N LYS A 46 0.15 7.14 -3.44
CA LYS A 46 0.58 8.01 -4.53
C LYS A 46 -0.59 8.41 -5.44
N ALA A 47 -1.49 7.47 -5.70
CA ALA A 47 -2.67 7.75 -6.52
C ALA A 47 -3.58 8.78 -5.85
N VAL A 48 -3.86 8.61 -4.56
CA VAL A 48 -4.69 9.55 -3.82
C VAL A 48 -4.05 10.93 -3.80
N ALA A 49 -2.77 11.01 -3.48
CA ALA A 49 -2.05 12.28 -3.42
C ALA A 49 -2.05 12.97 -4.78
N ALA A 50 -1.74 12.23 -5.83
CA ALA A 50 -1.70 12.78 -7.19
C ALA A 50 -3.07 13.32 -7.62
N SER A 51 -4.16 12.69 -7.18
CA SER A 51 -5.50 13.18 -7.50
C SER A 51 -5.77 14.55 -6.88
N LYS A 52 -4.98 14.95 -5.90
CA LYS A 52 -5.05 16.26 -5.25
C LYS A 52 -3.86 17.14 -5.61
N ASP A 53 -3.15 16.78 -6.68
CA ASP A 53 -1.98 17.49 -7.16
C ASP A 53 -0.81 17.51 -6.15
N ILE A 54 -0.69 16.44 -5.39
CA ILE A 54 0.41 16.23 -4.46
C ILE A 54 1.24 15.08 -4.99
N TRP A 55 2.55 15.30 -5.14
CA TRP A 55 3.46 14.33 -5.75
C TRP A 55 4.43 13.81 -4.72
N LEU A 56 4.19 12.56 -4.28
CA LEU A 56 5.02 11.91 -3.25
C LEU A 56 6.24 11.29 -3.91
N LYS A 57 7.43 11.68 -3.47
CA LYS A 57 8.70 11.27 -4.09
C LYS A 57 9.62 10.49 -3.17
N SER A 58 9.38 10.50 -1.87
CA SER A 58 10.24 9.81 -0.92
C SER A 58 9.40 8.94 0.02
N HIS A 59 10.07 7.99 0.65
CA HIS A 59 9.44 7.13 1.65
C HIS A 59 8.82 7.98 2.77
N ASN A 60 9.54 8.99 3.22
CA ASN A 60 9.07 9.87 4.28
C ASN A 60 7.82 10.64 3.88
N GLN A 61 7.76 11.10 2.64
CA GLN A 61 6.58 11.80 2.13
C GLN A 61 5.38 10.88 2.09
N ILE A 62 5.58 9.64 1.66
CA ILE A 62 4.50 8.65 1.63
C ILE A 62 3.98 8.39 3.04
N LYS A 63 4.88 8.20 4.00
CA LYS A 63 4.52 7.99 5.40
C LYS A 63 3.72 9.16 5.95
N ASN A 64 4.22 10.38 5.76
CA ASN A 64 3.56 11.57 6.27
C ASN A 64 2.18 11.76 5.66
N TYR A 65 2.03 11.41 4.39
CA TYR A 65 0.73 11.51 3.73
C TYR A 65 -0.27 10.50 4.30
N ALA A 66 0.19 9.27 4.57
CA ALA A 66 -0.67 8.26 5.21
C ALA A 66 -1.16 8.74 6.56
N LEU A 67 -0.26 9.34 7.36
CA LEU A 67 -0.62 9.88 8.67
C LEU A 67 -1.62 11.03 8.54
N ALA A 68 -1.42 11.90 7.56
CA ALA A 68 -2.32 13.03 7.32
C ALA A 68 -3.73 12.55 6.93
N LEU A 69 -3.82 11.55 6.05
CA LEU A 69 -5.11 10.98 5.66
C LEU A 69 -5.81 10.34 6.85
N SER A 70 -5.06 9.62 7.67
CA SER A 70 -5.62 8.98 8.84
C SER A 70 -6.25 10.00 9.77
N ARG A 71 -5.60 11.14 9.96
CA ARG A 71 -6.13 12.23 10.78
C ARG A 71 -7.33 12.91 10.12
N GLU A 72 -7.24 13.15 8.81
CA GLU A 72 -8.30 13.81 8.06
C GLU A 72 -9.62 13.04 8.13
N PHE A 73 -9.54 11.73 7.98
CA PHE A 73 -10.72 10.87 7.96
C PHE A 73 -11.07 10.28 9.34
N HIS A 74 -10.30 10.63 10.37
CA HIS A 74 -10.47 10.05 11.71
C HIS A 74 -10.51 8.53 11.66
N ASP A 75 -9.61 7.95 10.88
CA ASP A 75 -9.58 6.52 10.60
C ASP A 75 -8.17 5.96 10.80
N ASP A 76 -7.93 5.40 11.98
CA ASP A 76 -6.63 4.84 12.33
C ASP A 76 -6.25 3.61 11.50
N SER A 77 -7.22 3.01 10.78
CA SER A 77 -6.92 1.82 9.98
C SER A 77 -5.94 2.14 8.85
N ILE A 78 -5.97 3.37 8.32
CA ILE A 78 -5.02 3.80 7.28
C ILE A 78 -3.60 3.80 7.84
N ARG A 79 -3.41 4.37 9.02
CA ARG A 79 -2.12 4.43 9.69
C ARG A 79 -1.63 3.01 10.03
N HIS A 80 -2.50 2.20 10.58
CA HIS A 80 -2.16 0.83 10.96
C HIS A 80 -1.76 -0.01 9.75
N ALA A 81 -2.52 0.07 8.67
CA ALA A 81 -2.21 -0.68 7.45
C ALA A 81 -0.88 -0.22 6.84
N PHE A 82 -0.62 1.08 6.86
CA PHE A 82 0.64 1.62 6.35
C PHE A 82 1.83 1.05 7.15
N PHE A 83 1.77 1.17 8.48
CA PHE A 83 2.88 0.70 9.31
C PHE A 83 3.01 -0.82 9.27
N TYR A 84 1.90 -1.52 9.11
CA TYR A 84 1.93 -2.97 8.96
C TYR A 84 2.68 -3.36 7.68
N ALA A 85 2.31 -2.74 6.55
CA ALA A 85 2.98 -3.00 5.28
C ALA A 85 4.47 -2.64 5.33
N GLN A 86 4.79 -1.49 5.94
CA GLN A 86 6.17 -1.06 6.10
C GLN A 86 6.96 -2.02 6.97
N SER A 87 6.35 -2.50 8.05
CA SER A 87 6.99 -3.43 8.97
C SER A 87 7.32 -4.76 8.29
N LEU A 88 6.38 -5.28 7.50
CA LEU A 88 6.62 -6.50 6.73
C LEU A 88 7.81 -6.33 5.79
N HIS A 89 7.87 -5.20 5.10
CA HIS A 89 8.93 -4.93 4.13
C HIS A 89 10.29 -4.74 4.82
N SER A 90 10.32 -3.93 5.88
CA SER A 90 11.57 -3.54 6.53
C SER A 90 12.17 -4.62 7.42
N ASN A 91 11.32 -5.41 8.07
CA ASN A 91 11.75 -6.32 9.12
C ASN A 91 11.70 -7.79 8.73
N PHE A 92 11.47 -8.07 7.46
CA PHE A 92 11.33 -9.46 7.01
C PHE A 92 12.49 -10.34 7.45
N TYR A 93 13.70 -9.88 7.21
CA TYR A 93 14.89 -10.67 7.49
C TYR A 93 15.22 -10.76 8.98
N GLU A 94 14.79 -9.78 9.75
CA GLU A 94 15.13 -9.72 11.18
C GLU A 94 14.16 -10.49 12.06
N THR A 95 12.88 -10.49 11.67
CA THR A 95 11.82 -11.06 12.51
C THR A 95 11.42 -12.47 12.12
N GLY A 96 11.88 -12.96 10.96
CA GLY A 96 11.52 -14.29 10.50
C GLY A 96 10.02 -14.46 10.33
N LEU A 97 9.39 -13.51 9.67
CA LEU A 97 7.94 -13.52 9.48
C LEU A 97 7.46 -14.80 8.81
N LEU A 98 6.40 -15.37 9.34
CA LEU A 98 5.77 -16.55 8.80
C LEU A 98 4.81 -16.18 7.68
N LEU A 99 4.59 -17.12 6.77
CA LEU A 99 3.66 -16.92 5.67
C LEU A 99 2.26 -16.55 6.16
N GLU A 100 1.80 -17.18 7.24
CA GLU A 100 0.49 -16.88 7.80
C GLU A 100 0.38 -15.45 8.32
N ASP A 101 1.50 -14.88 8.82
CA ASP A 101 1.53 -13.48 9.26
C ASP A 101 1.34 -12.54 8.09
N VAL A 102 2.00 -12.85 6.97
CA VAL A 102 1.90 -12.05 5.75
C VAL A 102 0.49 -12.17 5.16
N ALA A 103 -0.07 -13.38 5.16
CA ALA A 103 -1.43 -13.59 4.66
C ALA A 103 -2.46 -12.83 5.51
N GLY A 104 -2.28 -12.82 6.83
CA GLY A 104 -3.16 -12.06 7.72
C GLY A 104 -3.07 -10.56 7.48
N ALA A 105 -1.84 -10.05 7.31
CA ALA A 105 -1.62 -8.64 7.00
C ALA A 105 -2.25 -8.27 5.67
N ALA A 106 -2.22 -9.17 4.69
CA ALA A 106 -2.80 -8.91 3.37
C ALA A 106 -4.27 -8.58 3.45
N GLU A 107 -5.01 -9.21 4.36
CA GLU A 107 -6.43 -8.92 4.52
C GLU A 107 -6.68 -7.47 4.95
N ASP A 108 -5.91 -7.00 5.93
CA ASP A 108 -6.05 -5.61 6.42
C ASP A 108 -5.58 -4.61 5.37
N ILE A 109 -4.47 -4.91 4.70
CA ILE A 109 -3.94 -4.05 3.65
C ILE A 109 -4.92 -3.97 2.49
N LYS A 110 -5.57 -5.07 2.13
CA LYS A 110 -6.57 -5.11 1.07
C LYS A 110 -7.70 -4.13 1.33
N LYS A 111 -8.23 -4.14 2.54
CA LYS A 111 -9.32 -3.23 2.92
C LYS A 111 -8.90 -1.77 2.76
N THR A 112 -7.72 -1.44 3.25
CA THR A 112 -7.23 -0.06 3.19
C THR A 112 -6.90 0.36 1.77
N VAL A 113 -6.27 -0.52 0.98
CA VAL A 113 -5.98 -0.22 -0.42
C VAL A 113 -7.27 0.05 -1.19
N LYS A 114 -8.30 -0.77 -1.00
CA LYS A 114 -9.60 -0.54 -1.63
C LYS A 114 -10.20 0.79 -1.22
N GLN A 115 -10.13 1.11 0.06
CA GLN A 115 -10.62 2.37 0.59
C GLN A 115 -9.90 3.56 -0.03
N LEU A 116 -8.57 3.49 -0.12
CA LEU A 116 -7.76 4.54 -0.71
C LEU A 116 -8.07 4.73 -2.19
N LEU A 117 -8.13 3.63 -2.95
CA LEU A 117 -8.38 3.71 -4.38
C LEU A 117 -9.80 4.23 -4.68
N ALA A 118 -10.74 4.02 -3.77
CA ALA A 118 -12.09 4.58 -3.91
C ALA A 118 -12.10 6.10 -3.80
N LEU A 119 -11.07 6.70 -3.19
CA LEU A 119 -10.93 8.16 -3.11
C LEU A 119 -10.42 8.77 -4.40
N VAL A 120 -9.93 7.94 -5.32
CA VAL A 120 -9.34 8.41 -6.57
C VAL A 120 -10.43 8.48 -7.64
N PRO A 121 -10.70 9.67 -8.22
CA PRO A 121 -11.69 9.78 -9.29
C PRO A 121 -11.25 9.00 -10.53
N ASP A 122 -12.22 8.50 -11.25
CA ASP A 122 -11.95 7.81 -12.54
C ASP A 122 -11.68 8.77 -13.67
#